data_ee4d5e73f69c9da1f4767fc1f868f8c6
#
_entry.id   ee4d5e73f69c9da1f4767fc1f868f8c6
#
_cell.length_a   1.000
_cell.length_b   1.000
_cell.length_c   1.000
_cell.angle_alpha   90.00
_cell.angle_beta   90.00
_cell.angle_gamma   90.00
#
_symmetry.space_group_name_H-M   'P 1'
#
loop_
_entity.id
_entity.type
_entity.pdbx_description
1 polymer ?
#
loop_
_entity_poly.entity_id
_entity_poly.type
_entity_poly.pdbx_seq_one_letter_code
_entity_poly.pdbx_strand_id
1 'polypeptide(L)'
;MIPSQVARGRGDVLLCPGPVMLSPGVKRALSQSQIGHRDRSFSDLVARLSRNCGTLLGAGSEHSVLFVTGPATSGIEAVCATLFPADGTVVVPVNGTFGARIVEILKVHGIACTPIDSGFGQPFDLSLIEAALADQGSGGRPVFVAMTHHETSCGLVNPVSAVCEIARRHGARTFVDVTSSAGVEDLDVTRDRIDACVTSSGKCLHGAPGIALVCVRREWLAARGDSQPRSFSLDLRRYHDQLEANSQTPFT
;
A
#
# COMPACT_ATOMS: atom_id res chain seq x y z
N MET A 1 16.46 15.92 -29.44
CA MET A 1 15.24 16.50 -30.03
C MET A 1 14.10 15.51 -29.75
N ILE A 2 13.20 15.83 -28.85
CA ILE A 2 11.98 15.03 -28.63
C ILE A 2 11.05 15.38 -29.79
N PRO A 3 10.54 14.43 -30.57
CA PRO A 3 9.61 14.73 -31.64
C PRO A 3 8.38 15.42 -31.03
N SER A 4 8.14 16.66 -31.47
CA SER A 4 6.93 17.40 -31.09
C SER A 4 5.71 16.71 -31.67
N GLN A 5 4.74 16.46 -30.80
CA GLN A 5 3.34 16.17 -31.11
C GLN A 5 3.07 14.90 -31.94
N VAL A 6 2.98 13.78 -31.24
CA VAL A 6 2.01 12.76 -31.65
C VAL A 6 0.64 13.34 -31.29
N ALA A 7 -0.05 13.96 -32.26
CA ALA A 7 -1.47 14.28 -32.12
C ALA A 7 -2.20 12.95 -31.93
N ARG A 8 -2.58 12.64 -30.69
CA ARG A 8 -3.42 11.47 -30.42
C ARG A 8 -4.75 11.69 -31.10
N GLY A 9 -5.06 10.88 -32.10
CA GLY A 9 -6.32 10.90 -32.79
C GLY A 9 -7.49 10.68 -31.81
N ARG A 10 -8.67 11.17 -32.15
CA ARG A 10 -9.90 10.82 -31.43
C ARG A 10 -10.09 9.30 -31.55
N GLY A 11 -9.78 8.54 -30.50
CA GLY A 11 -10.02 7.09 -30.49
C GLY A 11 -8.90 6.22 -29.94
N ASP A 12 -7.72 6.79 -29.60
CA ASP A 12 -6.65 6.02 -28.98
C ASP A 12 -7.06 5.51 -27.60
N VAL A 13 -6.93 4.22 -27.38
CA VAL A 13 -7.22 3.54 -26.12
C VAL A 13 -5.91 3.12 -25.45
N LEU A 14 -5.75 3.53 -24.19
CA LEU A 14 -4.63 3.11 -23.37
C LEU A 14 -4.89 1.70 -22.82
N LEU A 15 -4.16 0.70 -23.34
CA LEU A 15 -4.23 -0.70 -22.91
C LEU A 15 -2.99 -1.04 -22.07
N CYS A 16 -2.99 -0.61 -20.81
CA CYS A 16 -1.95 -0.98 -19.84
C CYS A 16 -2.58 -1.20 -18.45
N PRO A 17 -1.91 -1.94 -17.55
CA PRO A 17 -2.43 -2.21 -16.20
C PRO A 17 -2.56 -0.94 -15.32
N GLY A 18 -1.97 0.15 -15.74
CA GLY A 18 -2.02 1.48 -15.09
C GLY A 18 -0.80 2.34 -15.43
N PRO A 19 -1.04 3.68 -15.61
CA PRO A 19 -2.32 4.38 -15.40
C PRO A 19 -3.39 3.94 -16.39
N VAL A 20 -4.66 3.94 -15.93
CA VAL A 20 -5.81 3.52 -16.73
C VAL A 20 -6.51 4.70 -17.40
N MET A 21 -7.38 4.42 -18.36
CA MET A 21 -8.25 5.45 -18.98
C MET A 21 -9.22 6.02 -17.94
N LEU A 22 -9.24 7.35 -17.83
CA LEU A 22 -10.17 8.05 -16.95
C LEU A 22 -11.57 8.14 -17.58
N SER A 23 -12.60 7.84 -16.78
CA SER A 23 -13.97 8.05 -17.20
C SER A 23 -14.29 9.54 -17.43
N PRO A 24 -15.31 9.88 -18.24
CA PRO A 24 -15.74 11.27 -18.38
C PRO A 24 -16.10 11.93 -17.04
N GLY A 25 -16.62 11.18 -16.07
CA GLY A 25 -16.93 11.67 -14.73
C GLY A 25 -15.68 12.13 -13.98
N VAL A 26 -14.63 11.30 -13.97
CA VAL A 26 -13.34 11.63 -13.33
C VAL A 26 -12.69 12.85 -14.02
N LYS A 27 -12.71 12.91 -15.37
CA LYS A 27 -12.18 14.06 -16.11
C LYS A 27 -12.91 15.36 -15.75
N ARG A 28 -14.25 15.34 -15.64
CA ARG A 28 -15.03 16.51 -15.19
C ARG A 28 -14.69 16.92 -13.75
N ALA A 29 -14.49 15.94 -12.85
CA ALA A 29 -14.11 16.24 -11.46
C ALA A 29 -12.78 16.97 -11.37
N LEU A 30 -11.80 16.62 -12.23
CA LEU A 30 -10.48 17.27 -12.28
C LEU A 30 -10.55 18.74 -12.77
N SER A 31 -11.63 19.14 -13.46
CA SER A 31 -11.81 20.49 -13.96
C SER A 31 -12.73 21.36 -13.09
N GLN A 32 -13.13 20.87 -11.91
CA GLN A 32 -13.93 21.64 -10.95
C GLN A 32 -13.11 22.73 -10.26
N SER A 33 -13.80 23.70 -9.65
CA SER A 33 -13.19 24.75 -8.86
C SER A 33 -12.35 24.17 -7.72
N GLN A 34 -11.19 24.78 -7.49
CA GLN A 34 -10.28 24.39 -6.41
C GLN A 34 -10.92 24.72 -5.05
N ILE A 35 -10.66 23.87 -4.06
CA ILE A 35 -11.02 24.07 -2.66
C ILE A 35 -9.75 24.08 -1.81
N GLY A 36 -9.74 24.88 -0.75
CA GLY A 36 -8.61 24.94 0.17
C GLY A 36 -8.48 23.64 0.98
N HIS A 37 -7.26 23.15 1.14
CA HIS A 37 -7.00 21.90 1.86
C HIS A 37 -7.33 21.97 3.37
N ARG A 38 -7.63 23.17 3.90
CA ARG A 38 -8.11 23.41 5.28
C ARG A 38 -9.57 23.77 5.36
N ASP A 39 -10.26 23.87 4.23
CA ASP A 39 -11.69 24.16 4.19
C ASP A 39 -12.50 22.95 4.69
N ARG A 40 -13.67 23.25 5.28
CA ARG A 40 -14.59 22.21 5.74
C ARG A 40 -15.03 21.28 4.61
N SER A 41 -15.26 21.82 3.42
CA SER A 41 -15.61 21.03 2.23
C SER A 41 -14.53 20.00 1.86
N PHE A 42 -13.26 20.34 2.05
CA PHE A 42 -12.14 19.40 1.87
C PHE A 42 -12.15 18.32 2.98
N SER A 43 -12.35 18.72 4.24
CA SER A 43 -12.45 17.76 5.35
C SER A 43 -13.61 16.77 5.14
N ASP A 44 -14.79 17.26 4.70
CA ASP A 44 -15.94 16.42 4.38
C ASP A 44 -15.65 15.46 3.23
N LEU A 45 -14.89 15.91 2.22
CA LEU A 45 -14.44 15.08 1.09
C LEU A 45 -13.49 13.96 1.59
N VAL A 46 -12.47 14.29 2.37
CA VAL A 46 -11.49 13.32 2.90
C VAL A 46 -12.20 12.30 3.79
N ALA A 47 -13.07 12.72 4.70
CA ALA A 47 -13.85 11.83 5.55
C ALA A 47 -14.72 10.85 4.74
N ARG A 48 -15.36 11.32 3.68
CA ARG A 48 -16.16 10.49 2.76
C ARG A 48 -15.28 9.50 2.00
N LEU A 49 -14.14 9.96 1.48
CA LEU A 49 -13.19 9.08 0.77
C LEU A 49 -12.63 8.01 1.70
N SER A 50 -12.24 8.36 2.93
CA SER A 50 -11.72 7.40 3.91
C SER A 50 -12.75 6.29 4.19
N ARG A 51 -14.02 6.66 4.40
CA ARG A 51 -15.09 5.67 4.60
C ARG A 51 -15.31 4.78 3.36
N ASN A 52 -15.41 5.38 2.17
CA ASN A 52 -15.69 4.63 0.94
C ASN A 52 -14.54 3.68 0.61
N CYS A 53 -13.29 4.14 0.73
CA CYS A 53 -12.11 3.29 0.52
C CYS A 53 -12.00 2.20 1.59
N GLY A 54 -12.34 2.52 2.84
CA GLY A 54 -12.44 1.52 3.92
C GLY A 54 -13.45 0.43 3.58
N THR A 55 -14.65 0.79 3.15
CA THR A 55 -15.68 -0.17 2.73
C THR A 55 -15.20 -1.02 1.56
N LEU A 56 -14.54 -0.41 0.56
CA LEU A 56 -14.00 -1.14 -0.60
C LEU A 56 -12.95 -2.19 -0.21
N LEU A 57 -12.14 -1.89 0.81
CA LEU A 57 -11.06 -2.76 1.29
C LEU A 57 -11.52 -3.74 2.39
N GLY A 58 -12.79 -3.71 2.82
CA GLY A 58 -13.28 -4.50 3.94
C GLY A 58 -12.69 -4.07 5.30
N ALA A 59 -12.29 -2.80 5.43
CA ALA A 59 -11.70 -2.26 6.64
C ALA A 59 -12.77 -1.99 7.71
N GLY A 60 -12.57 -2.54 8.90
CA GLY A 60 -13.37 -2.26 10.10
C GLY A 60 -12.89 -0.99 10.81
N SER A 61 -13.50 -0.70 11.97
CA SER A 61 -13.17 0.45 12.81
C SER A 61 -11.75 0.41 13.39
N GLU A 62 -11.14 -0.76 13.41
CA GLU A 62 -9.75 -0.99 13.82
C GLU A 62 -8.70 -0.51 12.79
N HIS A 63 -9.13 -0.11 11.60
CA HIS A 63 -8.26 0.40 10.55
C HIS A 63 -8.38 1.92 10.36
N SER A 64 -7.32 2.53 9.86
CA SER A 64 -7.32 3.89 9.30
C SER A 64 -6.98 3.83 7.82
N VAL A 65 -7.68 4.63 7.00
CA VAL A 65 -7.39 4.80 5.58
C VAL A 65 -6.81 6.19 5.37
N LEU A 66 -5.55 6.23 5.01
CA LEU A 66 -4.71 7.41 4.91
C LEU A 66 -4.40 7.72 3.44
N PHE A 67 -4.25 9.00 3.10
CA PHE A 67 -3.97 9.46 1.74
C PHE A 67 -2.61 10.14 1.69
N VAL A 68 -1.68 9.57 0.93
CA VAL A 68 -0.32 10.08 0.74
C VAL A 68 -0.20 10.59 -0.70
N THR A 69 0.27 11.81 -0.87
CA THR A 69 0.53 12.37 -2.20
C THR A 69 1.69 11.62 -2.87
N GLY A 70 1.43 11.08 -4.06
CA GLY A 70 2.40 10.34 -4.83
C GLY A 70 1.87 9.03 -5.42
N PRO A 71 2.71 8.24 -6.10
CA PRO A 71 2.38 6.91 -6.59
C PRO A 71 2.25 5.91 -5.42
N ALA A 72 1.75 4.69 -5.70
CA ALA A 72 1.74 3.62 -4.71
C ALA A 72 3.10 3.43 -4.01
N THR A 73 4.20 3.61 -4.72
CA THR A 73 5.56 3.55 -4.18
C THR A 73 5.74 4.49 -2.99
N SER A 74 5.20 5.72 -3.03
CA SER A 74 5.23 6.63 -1.88
C SER A 74 4.46 6.08 -0.67
N GLY A 75 3.35 5.39 -0.89
CA GLY A 75 2.61 4.70 0.17
C GLY A 75 3.40 3.51 0.75
N ILE A 76 4.07 2.73 -0.09
CA ILE A 76 4.95 1.62 0.33
C ILE A 76 6.12 2.17 1.15
N GLU A 77 6.78 3.24 0.69
CA GLU A 77 7.83 3.91 1.44
C GLU A 77 7.32 4.47 2.79
N ALA A 78 6.12 5.03 2.82
CA ALA A 78 5.51 5.52 4.06
C ALA A 78 5.28 4.39 5.07
N VAL A 79 4.81 3.22 4.60
CA VAL A 79 4.72 2.00 5.43
C VAL A 79 6.10 1.60 5.95
N CYS A 80 7.09 1.48 5.06
CA CYS A 80 8.45 1.11 5.44
C CYS A 80 9.07 2.10 6.43
N ALA A 81 8.91 3.39 6.17
CA ALA A 81 9.48 4.45 7.02
C ALA A 81 8.84 4.51 8.41
N THR A 82 7.54 4.16 8.51
CA THR A 82 6.77 4.33 9.75
C THR A 82 6.64 3.04 10.55
N LEU A 83 6.26 1.93 9.89
CA LEU A 83 5.74 0.76 10.60
C LEU A 83 6.81 -0.27 10.97
N PHE A 84 7.86 -0.42 10.20
CA PHE A 84 8.91 -1.39 10.52
C PHE A 84 9.95 -0.79 11.48
N PRO A 85 10.19 -1.41 12.65
CA PRO A 85 11.20 -0.96 13.60
C PRO A 85 12.62 -1.23 13.10
N ALA A 86 13.61 -0.54 13.69
CA ALA A 86 15.00 -0.69 13.28
C ALA A 86 15.61 -2.06 13.64
N ASP A 87 15.10 -2.67 14.69
CA ASP A 87 15.49 -3.99 15.20
C ASP A 87 14.66 -5.14 14.65
N GLY A 88 13.64 -4.84 13.82
CA GLY A 88 12.79 -5.83 13.17
C GLY A 88 13.41 -6.40 11.89
N THR A 89 12.84 -7.49 11.42
CA THR A 89 13.16 -8.11 10.13
C THR A 89 11.89 -8.36 9.32
N VAL A 90 11.99 -8.27 7.99
CA VAL A 90 10.85 -8.44 7.08
C VAL A 90 11.11 -9.62 6.15
N VAL A 91 10.28 -10.64 6.20
CA VAL A 91 10.27 -11.73 5.21
C VAL A 91 9.50 -11.24 3.99
N VAL A 92 10.11 -11.34 2.81
CA VAL A 92 9.53 -10.82 1.57
C VAL A 92 9.47 -11.94 0.52
N PRO A 93 8.31 -12.58 0.32
CA PRO A 93 8.11 -13.46 -0.83
C PRO A 93 8.18 -12.67 -2.13
N VAL A 94 9.01 -13.15 -3.06
CA VAL A 94 9.31 -12.48 -4.35
C VAL A 94 9.09 -13.45 -5.49
N ASN A 95 8.27 -13.04 -6.47
CA ASN A 95 8.08 -13.77 -7.72
C ASN A 95 7.93 -12.85 -8.94
N GLY A 96 8.29 -11.56 -8.76
CA GLY A 96 8.25 -10.58 -9.83
C GLY A 96 8.82 -9.22 -9.41
N THR A 97 8.67 -8.26 -10.32
CA THR A 97 9.28 -6.93 -10.19
C THR A 97 8.78 -6.12 -8.99
N PHE A 98 7.49 -6.25 -8.65
CA PHE A 98 6.93 -5.45 -7.56
C PHE A 98 7.27 -6.00 -6.18
N GLY A 99 7.36 -7.34 -6.04
CA GLY A 99 7.94 -7.97 -4.86
C GLY A 99 9.41 -7.58 -4.66
N ALA A 100 10.23 -7.62 -5.72
CA ALA A 100 11.63 -7.19 -5.68
C ALA A 100 11.77 -5.70 -5.30
N ARG A 101 10.86 -4.82 -5.77
CA ARG A 101 10.84 -3.40 -5.40
C ARG A 101 10.63 -3.19 -3.89
N ILE A 102 9.79 -3.99 -3.23
CA ILE A 102 9.63 -3.92 -1.77
C ILE A 102 10.97 -4.18 -1.08
N VAL A 103 11.73 -5.19 -1.54
CA VAL A 103 13.07 -5.50 -1.01
C VAL A 103 14.02 -4.31 -1.18
N GLU A 104 14.02 -3.67 -2.35
CA GLU A 104 14.86 -2.48 -2.60
C GLU A 104 14.49 -1.32 -1.67
N ILE A 105 13.21 -1.03 -1.50
CA ILE A 105 12.73 0.02 -0.59
C ILE A 105 13.17 -0.27 0.85
N LEU A 106 13.00 -1.50 1.34
CA LEU A 106 13.44 -1.89 2.68
C LEU A 106 14.94 -1.65 2.88
N LYS A 107 15.76 -2.01 1.88
CA LYS A 107 17.23 -1.77 1.90
C LYS A 107 17.56 -0.28 1.95
N VAL A 108 16.89 0.56 1.15
CA VAL A 108 17.08 2.02 1.16
C VAL A 108 16.78 2.60 2.55
N HIS A 109 15.75 2.08 3.22
CA HIS A 109 15.39 2.49 4.59
C HIS A 109 16.21 1.84 5.69
N GLY A 110 17.23 1.01 5.35
CA GLY A 110 18.07 0.32 6.32
C GLY A 110 17.31 -0.70 7.17
N ILE A 111 16.25 -1.31 6.62
CA ILE A 111 15.43 -2.31 7.29
C ILE A 111 15.93 -3.70 6.88
N ALA A 112 16.24 -4.55 7.88
CA ALA A 112 16.64 -5.92 7.63
C ALA A 112 15.51 -6.69 6.93
N CYS A 113 15.83 -7.41 5.85
CA CYS A 113 14.84 -8.20 5.12
C CYS A 113 15.44 -9.51 4.62
N THR A 114 14.58 -10.53 4.56
CA THR A 114 14.89 -11.87 4.05
C THR A 114 14.01 -12.13 2.82
N PRO A 115 14.50 -11.92 1.60
CA PRO A 115 13.78 -12.27 0.38
C PRO A 115 13.64 -13.78 0.25
N ILE A 116 12.44 -14.26 -0.08
CA ILE A 116 12.15 -15.65 -0.44
C ILE A 116 11.83 -15.66 -1.93
N ASP A 117 12.86 -15.90 -2.74
CA ASP A 117 12.73 -15.87 -4.21
C ASP A 117 12.15 -17.19 -4.72
N SER A 118 10.95 -17.13 -5.26
CA SER A 118 10.26 -18.27 -5.91
C SER A 118 10.62 -18.39 -7.41
N GLY A 119 11.37 -17.42 -7.95
CA GLY A 119 11.58 -17.28 -9.40
C GLY A 119 10.47 -16.48 -10.07
N PHE A 120 10.84 -15.76 -11.16
CA PHE A 120 9.90 -14.90 -11.89
C PHE A 120 8.70 -15.69 -12.41
N GLY A 121 7.49 -15.24 -12.04
CA GLY A 121 6.25 -15.86 -12.49
C GLY A 121 5.93 -17.22 -11.85
N GLN A 122 6.63 -17.62 -10.79
CA GLN A 122 6.34 -18.87 -10.08
C GLN A 122 5.48 -18.61 -8.83
N PRO A 123 4.58 -19.53 -8.49
CA PRO A 123 3.82 -19.45 -7.23
C PRO A 123 4.75 -19.41 -6.01
N PHE A 124 4.31 -18.77 -4.94
CA PHE A 124 5.03 -18.79 -3.67
C PHE A 124 5.11 -20.21 -3.08
N ASP A 125 6.27 -20.59 -2.61
CA ASP A 125 6.42 -21.75 -1.75
C ASP A 125 6.13 -21.36 -0.29
N LEU A 126 4.93 -21.71 0.18
CA LEU A 126 4.46 -21.37 1.51
C LEU A 126 5.32 -22.02 2.61
N SER A 127 5.92 -23.17 2.34
CA SER A 127 6.79 -23.87 3.33
C SER A 127 8.09 -23.10 3.56
N LEU A 128 8.66 -22.49 2.53
CA LEU A 128 9.84 -21.64 2.67
C LEU A 128 9.53 -20.33 3.42
N ILE A 129 8.35 -19.76 3.20
CA ILE A 129 7.90 -18.59 3.96
C ILE A 129 7.75 -18.94 5.43
N GLU A 130 7.10 -20.05 5.76
CA GLU A 130 6.92 -20.50 7.14
C GLU A 130 8.24 -20.81 7.82
N ALA A 131 9.17 -21.50 7.15
CA ALA A 131 10.49 -21.78 7.66
C ALA A 131 11.29 -20.49 7.96
N ALA A 132 11.23 -19.51 7.06
CA ALA A 132 11.90 -18.22 7.27
C ALA A 132 11.32 -17.45 8.46
N LEU A 133 10.00 -17.48 8.66
CA LEU A 133 9.37 -16.85 9.81
C LEU A 133 9.75 -17.52 11.13
N ALA A 134 9.83 -18.86 11.16
CA ALA A 134 10.25 -19.62 12.32
C ALA A 134 11.72 -19.31 12.69
N ASP A 135 12.60 -19.27 11.71
CA ASP A 135 14.04 -18.95 11.90
C ASP A 135 14.22 -17.53 12.44
N GLN A 136 13.62 -16.53 11.79
CA GLN A 136 13.76 -15.12 12.18
C GLN A 136 13.11 -14.84 13.54
N GLY A 137 12.00 -15.49 13.88
CA GLY A 137 11.31 -15.35 15.16
C GLY A 137 12.09 -15.95 16.35
N SER A 138 12.99 -16.89 16.11
CA SER A 138 13.77 -17.57 17.16
C SER A 138 14.70 -16.61 17.94
N GLY A 139 15.09 -15.49 17.34
CA GLY A 139 15.95 -14.48 17.95
C GLY A 139 15.24 -13.43 18.83
N GLY A 140 13.92 -13.54 19.05
CA GLY A 140 13.13 -12.59 19.85
C GLY A 140 12.96 -11.20 19.21
N ARG A 141 13.35 -11.04 17.94
CA ARG A 141 13.15 -9.79 17.18
C ARG A 141 11.74 -9.74 16.60
N PRO A 142 11.15 -8.53 16.45
CA PRO A 142 9.90 -8.39 15.73
C PRO A 142 10.04 -8.84 14.27
N VAL A 143 9.15 -9.74 13.84
CA VAL A 143 9.14 -10.28 12.48
C VAL A 143 7.89 -9.80 11.75
N PHE A 144 8.06 -9.48 10.46
CA PHE A 144 7.01 -8.98 9.59
C PHE A 144 7.03 -9.73 8.27
N VAL A 145 5.91 -9.68 7.55
CA VAL A 145 5.84 -10.12 6.15
C VAL A 145 5.44 -8.93 5.29
N ALA A 146 6.13 -8.74 4.17
CA ALA A 146 5.72 -7.78 3.14
C ALA A 146 5.63 -8.48 1.80
N MET A 147 4.50 -8.33 1.09
CA MET A 147 4.28 -9.03 -0.18
C MET A 147 3.43 -8.22 -1.16
N THR A 148 3.49 -8.59 -2.43
CA THR A 148 2.58 -8.11 -3.48
C THR A 148 1.43 -9.11 -3.64
N HIS A 149 0.18 -8.64 -3.64
CA HIS A 149 -0.98 -9.50 -3.91
C HIS A 149 -1.09 -9.85 -5.40
N HIS A 150 -1.25 -8.85 -6.28
CA HIS A 150 -1.27 -9.09 -7.73
C HIS A 150 0.04 -8.62 -8.34
N GLU A 151 0.93 -9.55 -8.64
CA GLU A 151 2.21 -9.29 -9.30
C GLU A 151 2.00 -9.11 -10.80
N THR A 152 1.68 -7.88 -11.19
CA THR A 152 1.33 -7.55 -12.59
C THR A 152 2.48 -7.66 -13.58
N SER A 153 3.73 -7.73 -13.13
CA SER A 153 4.88 -7.96 -14.01
C SER A 153 4.87 -9.35 -14.66
N CYS A 154 4.18 -10.32 -14.04
CA CYS A 154 4.02 -11.67 -14.56
C CYS A 154 2.55 -12.15 -14.58
N GLY A 155 1.59 -11.34 -14.09
CA GLY A 155 0.16 -11.67 -14.11
C GLY A 155 -0.27 -12.72 -13.08
N LEU A 156 0.43 -12.82 -11.93
CA LEU A 156 0.12 -13.75 -10.85
C LEU A 156 -0.63 -13.07 -9.71
N VAL A 157 -1.71 -13.72 -9.24
CA VAL A 157 -2.37 -13.38 -7.98
C VAL A 157 -1.83 -14.30 -6.89
N ASN A 158 -1.19 -13.71 -5.89
CA ASN A 158 -0.54 -14.43 -4.80
C ASN A 158 -1.52 -14.78 -3.67
N PRO A 159 -1.31 -15.88 -2.93
CA PRO A 159 -2.24 -16.38 -1.92
C PRO A 159 -2.13 -15.59 -0.59
N VAL A 160 -2.64 -14.35 -0.59
CA VAL A 160 -2.54 -13.42 0.55
C VAL A 160 -3.08 -14.04 1.84
N SER A 161 -4.31 -14.58 1.82
CA SER A 161 -4.94 -15.15 3.02
C SER A 161 -4.10 -16.26 3.65
N ALA A 162 -3.49 -17.13 2.82
CA ALA A 162 -2.63 -18.20 3.30
C ALA A 162 -1.33 -17.67 3.93
N VAL A 163 -0.70 -16.67 3.30
CA VAL A 163 0.52 -16.04 3.84
C VAL A 163 0.22 -15.27 5.13
N CYS A 164 -0.89 -14.54 5.19
CA CYS A 164 -1.30 -13.83 6.41
C CYS A 164 -1.62 -14.80 7.57
N GLU A 165 -2.23 -15.96 7.28
CA GLU A 165 -2.48 -16.98 8.30
C GLU A 165 -1.17 -17.60 8.82
N ILE A 166 -0.20 -17.87 7.94
CA ILE A 166 1.14 -18.31 8.35
C ILE A 166 1.81 -17.24 9.21
N ALA A 167 1.83 -15.98 8.76
CA ALA A 167 2.42 -14.87 9.51
C ALA A 167 1.83 -14.77 10.92
N ARG A 168 0.50 -14.85 11.04
CA ARG A 168 -0.22 -14.80 12.32
C ARG A 168 0.20 -15.93 13.28
N ARG A 169 0.38 -17.17 12.78
CA ARG A 169 0.86 -18.29 13.61
C ARG A 169 2.23 -18.03 14.24
N HIS A 170 3.06 -17.23 13.55
CA HIS A 170 4.39 -16.84 14.02
C HIS A 170 4.41 -15.45 14.71
N GLY A 171 3.25 -14.85 15.00
CA GLY A 171 3.15 -13.53 15.64
C GLY A 171 3.65 -12.37 14.77
N ALA A 172 3.83 -12.59 13.46
CA ALA A 172 4.27 -11.59 12.52
C ALA A 172 3.07 -10.77 11.99
N ARG A 173 3.29 -9.45 11.82
CA ARG A 173 2.34 -8.56 11.14
C ARG A 173 2.61 -8.52 9.64
N THR A 174 1.56 -8.24 8.87
CA THR A 174 1.58 -8.30 7.41
C THR A 174 1.36 -6.95 6.75
N PHE A 175 2.19 -6.66 5.76
CA PHE A 175 2.00 -5.58 4.81
C PHE A 175 1.79 -6.14 3.40
N VAL A 176 0.75 -5.70 2.71
CA VAL A 176 0.40 -6.19 1.36
C VAL A 176 0.30 -5.02 0.37
N ASP A 177 1.07 -5.07 -0.69
CA ASP A 177 0.87 -4.20 -1.86
C ASP A 177 -0.32 -4.72 -2.68
N VAL A 178 -1.46 -4.02 -2.59
CA VAL A 178 -2.70 -4.32 -3.31
C VAL A 178 -2.96 -3.34 -4.47
N THR A 179 -1.92 -2.70 -4.96
CA THR A 179 -2.00 -1.65 -5.99
C THR A 179 -2.75 -2.10 -7.23
N SER A 180 -2.55 -3.34 -7.65
CA SER A 180 -3.17 -3.89 -8.86
C SER A 180 -4.31 -4.88 -8.59
N SER A 181 -4.79 -4.95 -7.34
CA SER A 181 -5.85 -5.88 -6.93
C SER A 181 -7.00 -5.22 -6.16
N ALA A 182 -6.76 -4.10 -5.48
CA ALA A 182 -7.80 -3.42 -4.70
C ALA A 182 -9.01 -3.03 -5.55
N GLY A 183 -10.18 -3.61 -5.22
CA GLY A 183 -11.44 -3.37 -5.92
C GLY A 183 -11.68 -4.20 -7.19
N VAL A 184 -10.77 -5.11 -7.54
CA VAL A 184 -10.92 -6.03 -8.69
C VAL A 184 -10.72 -7.49 -8.32
N GLU A 185 -9.85 -7.79 -7.37
CA GLU A 185 -9.69 -9.13 -6.81
C GLU A 185 -10.51 -9.26 -5.52
N ASP A 186 -10.86 -10.50 -5.16
CA ASP A 186 -11.53 -10.79 -3.88
C ASP A 186 -10.54 -10.59 -2.73
N LEU A 187 -10.58 -9.41 -2.12
CA LEU A 187 -9.71 -9.00 -1.03
C LEU A 187 -10.53 -8.26 0.03
N ASP A 188 -10.35 -8.66 1.28
CA ASP A 188 -10.94 -8.00 2.45
C ASP A 188 -9.90 -7.98 3.58
N VAL A 189 -9.47 -6.78 3.99
CA VAL A 189 -8.36 -6.64 4.95
C VAL A 189 -8.71 -7.22 6.33
N THR A 190 -9.98 -7.25 6.71
CA THR A 190 -10.43 -7.84 7.99
C THR A 190 -10.50 -9.36 7.89
N ARG A 191 -11.17 -9.89 6.85
CA ARG A 191 -11.30 -11.33 6.60
C ARG A 191 -9.93 -11.99 6.38
N ASP A 192 -9.11 -11.37 5.56
CA ASP A 192 -7.80 -11.91 5.15
C ASP A 192 -6.69 -11.55 6.14
N ARG A 193 -7.05 -10.84 7.24
CA ARG A 193 -6.14 -10.49 8.36
C ARG A 193 -4.91 -9.71 7.93
N ILE A 194 -5.10 -8.77 7.03
CA ILE A 194 -4.06 -7.88 6.55
C ILE A 194 -3.90 -6.72 7.55
N ASP A 195 -2.70 -6.52 8.09
CA ASP A 195 -2.46 -5.46 9.08
C ASP A 195 -2.24 -4.10 8.42
N ALA A 196 -1.62 -4.08 7.23
CA ALA A 196 -1.51 -2.88 6.41
C ALA A 196 -1.54 -3.24 4.93
N CYS A 197 -2.14 -2.38 4.11
CA CYS A 197 -2.03 -2.48 2.66
C CYS A 197 -1.92 -1.11 1.99
N VAL A 198 -1.38 -1.14 0.76
CA VAL A 198 -1.24 0.06 -0.08
C VAL A 198 -1.86 -0.19 -1.44
N THR A 199 -2.59 0.82 -1.94
CA THR A 199 -3.02 0.91 -3.33
C THR A 199 -2.83 2.33 -3.87
N SER A 200 -3.22 2.60 -5.11
CA SER A 200 -3.15 3.95 -5.69
C SER A 200 -4.40 4.29 -6.49
N SER A 201 -4.68 5.58 -6.56
CA SER A 201 -5.82 6.11 -7.30
C SER A 201 -5.81 5.77 -8.78
N GLY A 202 -4.61 5.70 -9.40
CA GLY A 202 -4.45 5.59 -10.86
C GLY A 202 -4.40 4.16 -11.42
N LYS A 203 -4.72 3.16 -10.61
CA LYS A 203 -4.78 1.74 -10.98
C LYS A 203 -6.23 1.26 -11.01
N CYS A 204 -6.54 0.17 -10.34
CA CYS A 204 -7.87 -0.46 -10.33
C CYS A 204 -8.99 0.44 -9.79
N LEU A 205 -8.67 1.48 -9.04
CA LEU A 205 -9.62 2.49 -8.58
C LEU A 205 -10.07 3.47 -9.67
N HIS A 206 -9.47 3.44 -10.85
CA HIS A 206 -9.82 4.27 -12.01
C HIS A 206 -9.85 5.78 -11.75
N GLY A 207 -9.10 6.25 -10.75
CA GLY A 207 -8.90 7.67 -10.46
C GLY A 207 -7.71 8.26 -11.21
N ALA A 208 -7.52 9.58 -11.10
CA ALA A 208 -6.32 10.23 -11.59
C ALA A 208 -5.09 9.75 -10.78
N PRO A 209 -3.93 9.46 -11.44
CA PRO A 209 -2.70 9.16 -10.72
C PRO A 209 -2.27 10.31 -9.81
N GLY A 210 -1.63 9.98 -8.69
CA GLY A 210 -1.01 10.97 -7.81
C GLY A 210 -1.36 10.84 -6.33
N ILE A 211 -2.20 9.85 -5.96
CA ILE A 211 -2.53 9.57 -4.57
C ILE A 211 -2.32 8.09 -4.28
N ALA A 212 -1.51 7.79 -3.27
CA ALA A 212 -1.45 6.49 -2.64
C ALA A 212 -2.46 6.42 -1.47
N LEU A 213 -3.13 5.29 -1.33
CA LEU A 213 -3.98 4.96 -0.20
C LEU A 213 -3.27 3.94 0.67
N VAL A 214 -3.19 4.21 1.96
CA VAL A 214 -2.64 3.28 2.96
C VAL A 214 -3.76 2.92 3.92
N CYS A 215 -4.16 1.66 3.93
CA CYS A 215 -5.05 1.12 4.97
C CYS A 215 -4.17 0.41 6.01
N VAL A 216 -4.32 0.76 7.30
CA VAL A 216 -3.44 0.24 8.35
C VAL A 216 -4.20 0.08 9.67
N ARG A 217 -3.90 -0.99 10.41
CA ARG A 217 -4.41 -1.18 11.76
C ARG A 217 -3.91 -0.07 12.68
N ARG A 218 -4.85 0.57 13.39
CA ARG A 218 -4.57 1.66 14.36
C ARG A 218 -3.58 1.23 15.44
N GLU A 219 -3.70 -0.01 15.90
CA GLU A 219 -2.79 -0.59 16.90
C GLU A 219 -1.34 -0.67 16.40
N TRP A 220 -1.12 -0.87 15.09
CA TRP A 220 0.25 -0.90 14.54
C TRP A 220 0.87 0.49 14.51
N LEU A 221 0.08 1.52 14.18
CA LEU A 221 0.53 2.92 14.30
C LEU A 221 0.86 3.27 15.76
N ALA A 222 -0.02 2.91 16.69
CA ALA A 222 0.17 3.16 18.12
C ALA A 222 1.37 2.42 18.71
N ALA A 223 1.63 1.19 18.28
CA ALA A 223 2.76 0.38 18.75
C ALA A 223 4.14 0.99 18.43
N ARG A 224 4.21 1.97 17.54
CA ARG A 224 5.46 2.70 17.23
C ARG A 224 5.82 3.74 18.29
N GLY A 225 4.89 4.13 19.15
CA GLY A 225 5.11 5.07 20.24
C GLY A 225 5.91 6.31 19.82
N ASP A 226 6.85 6.73 20.64
CA ASP A 226 7.70 7.90 20.39
C ASP A 226 8.95 7.64 19.52
N SER A 227 9.01 6.47 18.85
CA SER A 227 10.15 6.17 17.97
C SER A 227 10.31 7.22 16.88
N GLN A 228 11.56 7.63 16.62
CA GLN A 228 11.83 8.61 15.56
C GLN A 228 11.46 8.05 14.19
N PRO A 229 10.70 8.81 13.37
CA PRO A 229 10.36 8.41 12.02
C PRO A 229 11.60 8.47 11.12
N ARG A 230 11.70 7.55 10.15
CA ARG A 230 12.74 7.58 9.12
C ARG A 230 12.50 8.67 8.07
N SER A 231 11.30 9.21 8.00
CA SER A 231 10.92 10.29 7.08
C SER A 231 9.98 11.25 7.77
N PHE A 232 10.16 12.55 7.53
CA PHE A 232 9.28 13.59 8.07
C PHE A 232 7.93 13.60 7.33
N SER A 233 7.95 13.60 5.99
CA SER A 233 6.75 13.73 5.15
C SER A 233 6.01 12.43 4.91
N LEU A 234 6.65 11.28 5.16
CA LEU A 234 6.06 9.96 4.99
C LEU A 234 5.74 9.28 6.34
N ASP A 235 5.74 10.00 7.45
CA ASP A 235 5.34 9.46 8.76
C ASP A 235 3.81 9.32 8.84
N LEU A 236 3.31 8.10 8.68
CA LEU A 236 1.87 7.78 8.67
C LEU A 236 1.15 8.17 9.97
N ARG A 237 1.87 8.32 11.09
CA ARG A 237 1.27 8.79 12.35
C ARG A 237 0.74 10.21 12.21
N ARG A 238 1.49 11.09 11.55
CA ARG A 238 1.05 12.47 11.26
C ARG A 238 -0.21 12.50 10.39
N TYR A 239 -0.31 11.59 9.41
CA TYR A 239 -1.50 11.45 8.58
C TYR A 239 -2.69 10.95 9.40
N HIS A 240 -2.46 9.99 10.28
CA HIS A 240 -3.48 9.48 11.18
C HIS A 240 -4.00 10.55 12.14
N ASP A 241 -3.10 11.27 12.80
CA ASP A 241 -3.45 12.33 13.77
C ASP A 241 -4.27 13.43 13.11
N GLN A 242 -3.89 13.87 11.91
CA GLN A 242 -4.64 14.88 11.17
C GLN A 242 -6.00 14.37 10.65
N LEU A 243 -6.06 13.10 10.25
CA LEU A 243 -7.32 12.47 9.85
C LEU A 243 -8.31 12.42 11.03
N GLU A 244 -7.85 11.97 12.20
CA GLU A 244 -8.68 11.84 13.41
C GLU A 244 -9.11 13.22 13.95
N ALA A 245 -8.20 14.19 13.97
CA ALA A 245 -8.49 15.51 14.52
C ALA A 245 -9.42 16.34 13.63
N ASN A 246 -9.21 16.34 12.31
CA ASN A 246 -9.81 17.30 11.40
C ASN A 246 -10.31 16.71 10.08
N SER A 247 -10.19 15.40 9.87
CA SER A 247 -10.42 14.75 8.57
C SER A 247 -9.61 15.41 7.44
N GLN A 248 -8.33 15.68 7.69
CA GLN A 248 -7.41 16.36 6.76
C GLN A 248 -6.12 15.56 6.56
N THR A 249 -5.28 16.03 5.63
CA THR A 249 -3.91 15.54 5.46
C THR A 249 -2.92 16.50 6.14
N PRO A 250 -1.76 16.02 6.65
CA PRO A 250 -0.78 16.88 7.33
C PRO A 250 -0.10 17.86 6.37
N PHE A 251 -0.01 17.49 5.10
CA PHE A 251 0.66 18.27 4.05
C PHE A 251 -0.28 18.49 2.86
N THR A 252 0.03 19.50 2.05
CA THR A 252 -0.67 19.83 0.79
C THR A 252 -0.17 19.00 -0.38
#